data_d4ffe22071bea559bd9795083046d232
#
_entry.id   d4ffe22071bea559bd9795083046d232
#
_cell.length_a   1.000
_cell.length_b   1.000
_cell.length_c   1.000
_cell.angle_alpha   90.00
_cell.angle_beta   90.00
_cell.angle_gamma   90.00
#
_symmetry.space_group_name_H-M   'P 1'
#
loop_
_entity.id
_entity.type
_entity.pdbx_description
1 polymer ?
#
loop_
_entity_poly.entity_id
_entity_poly.type
_entity_poly.pdbx_seq_one_letter_code
_entity_poly.pdbx_strand_id
1 'polypeptide(L)'
;MTLVGSDTGGGICQLVVDAHPDRIGRLVLTNCDAFDKCPPFPFDVAFAALRGPASIKALAQPLRFRAVRQSLLGFGLLVSKADPDLTSACLQPCLKDSRIRRDMAALARSVARFDLTDVATRLPRFTKPVTLVWGQRDRCFTPGLGRRLAGLFSNAKLIEVPDAKTFVALDQPDAVIDAIATITAVSA
;
A
#
# COMPACT_ATOMS: atom_id res chain seq x y z
N MET A 1 5.77 -18.87 -6.82
CA MET A 1 6.15 -17.49 -7.23
C MET A 1 6.36 -16.62 -5.99
N THR A 2 7.11 -15.52 -6.09
CA THR A 2 7.18 -14.48 -5.05
C THR A 2 6.14 -13.41 -5.36
N LEU A 3 5.30 -13.09 -4.38
CA LEU A 3 4.30 -12.03 -4.49
C LEU A 3 4.78 -10.81 -3.70
N VAL A 4 4.71 -9.63 -4.31
CA VAL A 4 5.13 -8.37 -3.67
C VAL A 4 3.98 -7.38 -3.71
N GLY A 5 3.64 -6.79 -2.57
CA GLY A 5 2.54 -5.82 -2.47
C GLY A 5 2.86 -4.62 -1.60
N SER A 6 2.32 -3.47 -1.98
CA SER A 6 2.44 -2.19 -1.28
C SER A 6 1.08 -1.50 -1.25
N ASP A 7 0.78 -0.74 -0.21
CA ASP A 7 -0.46 0.03 -0.07
C ASP A 7 -1.70 -0.87 -0.25
N THR A 8 -2.70 -0.48 -1.00
CA THR A 8 -3.86 -1.31 -1.36
C THR A 8 -3.45 -2.62 -2.04
N GLY A 9 -2.35 -2.62 -2.81
CA GLY A 9 -1.78 -3.83 -3.41
C GLY A 9 -1.36 -4.87 -2.38
N GLY A 10 -0.88 -4.46 -1.21
CA GLY A 10 -0.58 -5.38 -0.10
C GLY A 10 -1.83 -6.02 0.50
N GLY A 11 -2.93 -5.28 0.59
CA GLY A 11 -4.24 -5.84 0.94
C GLY A 11 -4.71 -6.89 -0.06
N ILE A 12 -4.58 -6.60 -1.37
CA ILE A 12 -4.89 -7.56 -2.44
C ILE A 12 -4.00 -8.81 -2.33
N CYS A 13 -2.71 -8.65 -2.01
CA CYS A 13 -1.81 -9.79 -1.82
C CYS A 13 -2.28 -10.71 -0.67
N GLN A 14 -2.81 -10.16 0.42
CA GLN A 14 -3.39 -10.95 1.51
C GLN A 14 -4.61 -11.77 1.04
N LEU A 15 -5.49 -11.19 0.23
CA LEU A 15 -6.62 -11.91 -0.38
C LEU A 15 -6.14 -13.04 -1.30
N VAL A 16 -5.09 -12.80 -2.10
CA VAL A 16 -4.53 -13.82 -3.00
C VAL A 16 -3.90 -14.97 -2.21
N VAL A 17 -3.18 -14.66 -1.12
CA VAL A 17 -2.59 -15.66 -0.24
C VAL A 17 -3.66 -16.49 0.47
N ASP A 18 -4.74 -15.87 0.92
CA ASP A 18 -5.87 -16.56 1.54
C ASP A 18 -6.58 -17.50 0.57
N ALA A 19 -6.85 -17.02 -0.66
CA ALA A 19 -7.58 -17.79 -1.67
C ALA A 19 -6.73 -18.87 -2.35
N HIS A 20 -5.41 -18.64 -2.52
CA HIS A 20 -4.54 -19.48 -3.33
C HIS A 20 -3.16 -19.71 -2.66
N PRO A 21 -3.08 -20.18 -1.39
CA PRO A 21 -1.82 -20.28 -0.65
C PRO A 21 -0.78 -21.18 -1.33
N ASP A 22 -1.23 -22.22 -2.04
CA ASP A 22 -0.34 -23.18 -2.70
C ASP A 22 0.41 -22.57 -3.90
N ARG A 23 -0.17 -21.57 -4.55
CA ARG A 23 0.42 -20.90 -5.72
C ARG A 23 1.50 -19.88 -5.34
N ILE A 24 1.50 -19.42 -4.10
CA ILE A 24 2.43 -18.41 -3.59
C ILE A 24 3.54 -19.12 -2.83
N GLY A 25 4.79 -18.95 -3.25
CA GLY A 25 5.95 -19.50 -2.56
C GLY A 25 6.54 -18.58 -1.49
N ARG A 26 6.41 -17.26 -1.70
CA ARG A 26 6.96 -16.22 -0.81
C ARG A 26 6.11 -14.96 -0.90
N LEU A 27 6.05 -14.20 0.19
CA LEU A 27 5.30 -12.94 0.26
C LEU A 27 6.20 -11.81 0.76
N VAL A 28 6.19 -10.67 0.05
CA VAL A 28 6.82 -9.42 0.52
C VAL A 28 5.73 -8.35 0.60
N LEU A 29 5.58 -7.75 1.76
CA LEU A 29 4.64 -6.65 1.98
C LEU A 29 5.42 -5.40 2.42
N THR A 30 5.10 -4.27 1.82
CA THR A 30 5.49 -2.97 2.37
C THR A 30 4.25 -2.29 2.91
N ASN A 31 4.39 -1.21 3.68
CA ASN A 31 3.27 -0.48 4.29
C ASN A 31 1.97 -0.62 3.49
N CYS A 32 0.96 -1.29 4.06
CA CYS A 32 -0.23 -1.69 3.31
C CYS A 32 -1.48 -1.81 4.18
N ASP A 33 -2.62 -1.86 3.52
CA ASP A 33 -3.92 -2.18 4.12
C ASP A 33 -3.86 -3.51 4.88
N ALA A 34 -4.45 -3.54 6.07
CA ALA A 34 -4.59 -4.73 6.89
C ALA A 34 -5.73 -4.56 7.91
N PHE A 35 -6.40 -5.66 8.26
CA PHE A 35 -7.51 -5.69 9.21
C PHE A 35 -8.66 -4.76 8.80
N ASP A 36 -9.14 -3.95 9.76
CA ASP A 36 -10.16 -2.92 9.60
C ASP A 36 -9.62 -1.59 9.02
N LYS A 37 -8.31 -1.46 8.81
CA LYS A 37 -7.64 -0.28 8.25
C LYS A 37 -7.48 -0.40 6.74
N CYS A 38 -8.62 -0.34 6.03
CA CYS A 38 -8.66 -0.51 4.58
C CYS A 38 -9.82 0.30 3.97
N PRO A 39 -9.59 1.50 3.46
CA PRO A 39 -8.35 2.28 3.53
C PRO A 39 -8.15 2.95 4.90
N PRO A 40 -6.93 3.35 5.26
CA PRO A 40 -6.66 4.06 6.50
C PRO A 40 -7.09 5.53 6.43
N PHE A 41 -7.26 6.17 7.60
CA PHE A 41 -7.42 7.63 7.65
C PHE A 41 -6.17 8.35 7.08
N PRO A 42 -6.32 9.41 6.24
CA PRO A 42 -7.56 10.11 5.89
C PRO A 42 -8.24 9.60 4.60
N PHE A 43 -7.78 8.50 4.04
CA PHE A 43 -8.28 7.99 2.74
C PHE A 43 -9.68 7.39 2.84
N ASP A 44 -10.07 6.85 4.00
CA ASP A 44 -11.43 6.39 4.28
C ASP A 44 -12.47 7.51 4.05
N VAL A 45 -12.20 8.70 4.60
CA VAL A 45 -13.06 9.89 4.41
C VAL A 45 -13.01 10.38 2.95
N ALA A 46 -11.80 10.43 2.37
CA ALA A 46 -11.63 10.84 0.99
C ALA A 46 -12.37 9.90 0.02
N PHE A 47 -12.23 8.58 0.19
CA PHE A 47 -12.86 7.59 -0.67
C PHE A 47 -14.38 7.55 -0.52
N ALA A 48 -14.91 7.79 0.68
CA ALA A 48 -16.34 7.94 0.89
C ALA A 48 -16.93 9.11 0.09
N ALA A 49 -16.15 10.16 -0.16
CA ALA A 49 -16.54 11.32 -0.98
C ALA A 49 -16.37 11.08 -2.49
N LEU A 50 -15.61 10.06 -2.93
CA LEU A 50 -15.31 9.77 -4.32
C LEU A 50 -16.43 8.97 -5.01
N ARG A 51 -17.53 9.65 -5.30
CA ARG A 51 -18.73 9.02 -5.88
C ARG A 51 -18.65 8.78 -7.39
N GLY A 52 -17.77 9.48 -8.11
CA GLY A 52 -17.65 9.37 -9.57
C GLY A 52 -16.48 10.15 -10.17
N PRO A 53 -16.33 10.14 -11.51
CA PRO A 53 -15.21 10.78 -12.19
C PRO A 53 -15.08 12.30 -11.91
N ALA A 54 -16.20 12.98 -11.67
CA ALA A 54 -16.20 14.42 -11.37
C ALA A 54 -15.61 14.71 -9.98
N SER A 55 -15.95 13.90 -8.96
CA SER A 55 -15.38 14.05 -7.60
C SER A 55 -13.89 13.71 -7.57
N ILE A 56 -13.45 12.69 -8.34
CA ILE A 56 -12.01 12.41 -8.53
C ILE A 56 -11.30 13.61 -9.14
N LYS A 57 -11.88 14.21 -10.20
CA LYS A 57 -11.30 15.40 -10.83
C LYS A 57 -11.20 16.57 -9.85
N ALA A 58 -12.25 16.82 -9.09
CA ALA A 58 -12.30 17.91 -8.11
C ALA A 58 -11.22 17.74 -7.03
N LEU A 59 -11.04 16.51 -6.49
CA LEU A 59 -10.01 16.20 -5.51
C LEU A 59 -8.59 16.30 -6.10
N ALA A 60 -8.40 15.92 -7.37
CA ALA A 60 -7.10 15.95 -8.03
C ALA A 60 -6.66 17.37 -8.47
N GLN A 61 -7.61 18.29 -8.73
CA GLN A 61 -7.30 19.63 -9.24
C GLN A 61 -6.33 20.43 -8.35
N PRO A 62 -6.46 20.51 -7.02
CA PRO A 62 -5.52 21.25 -6.18
C PRO A 62 -4.10 20.66 -6.24
N LEU A 63 -3.96 19.35 -6.48
CA LEU A 63 -2.66 18.66 -6.55
C LEU A 63 -1.86 19.05 -7.79
N ARG A 64 -2.46 19.73 -8.79
CA ARG A 64 -1.72 20.29 -9.92
C ARG A 64 -0.67 21.32 -9.48
N PHE A 65 -0.93 22.01 -8.38
CA PHE A 65 0.02 22.93 -7.79
C PHE A 65 1.09 22.17 -7.02
N ARG A 66 2.37 22.39 -7.36
CA ARG A 66 3.51 21.69 -6.75
C ARG A 66 3.49 21.77 -5.23
N ALA A 67 3.22 22.94 -4.66
CA ALA A 67 3.20 23.16 -3.21
C ALA A 67 2.16 22.27 -2.52
N VAL A 68 0.95 22.14 -3.08
CA VAL A 68 -0.11 21.28 -2.53
C VAL A 68 0.25 19.80 -2.73
N ARG A 69 0.71 19.44 -3.93
CA ARG A 69 1.08 18.06 -4.26
C ARG A 69 2.19 17.52 -3.37
N GLN A 70 3.17 18.36 -2.98
CA GLN A 70 4.29 17.97 -2.13
C GLN A 70 3.98 18.09 -0.63
N SER A 71 2.87 18.69 -0.26
CA SER A 71 2.46 18.85 1.14
C SER A 71 1.84 17.57 1.73
N LEU A 72 1.51 17.63 3.01
CA LEU A 72 0.75 16.57 3.71
C LEU A 72 -0.68 16.37 3.18
N LEU A 73 -1.19 17.27 2.33
CA LEU A 73 -2.46 17.11 1.62
C LEU A 73 -2.31 16.32 0.30
N GLY A 74 -1.09 15.92 -0.04
CA GLY A 74 -0.75 15.18 -1.23
C GLY A 74 0.31 14.10 -0.94
N PHE A 75 1.26 13.95 -1.85
CA PHE A 75 2.28 12.92 -1.77
C PHE A 75 3.21 13.06 -0.56
N GLY A 76 3.39 14.26 0.00
CA GLY A 76 4.18 14.46 1.21
C GLY A 76 3.64 13.74 2.46
N LEU A 77 2.38 13.27 2.44
CA LEU A 77 1.86 12.35 3.46
C LEU A 77 2.48 10.95 3.31
N LEU A 78 2.66 10.49 2.08
CA LEU A 78 2.97 9.11 1.70
C LEU A 78 4.47 8.85 1.45
N VAL A 79 5.25 9.92 1.17
CA VAL A 79 6.67 9.85 0.83
C VAL A 79 7.45 10.89 1.63
N SER A 80 8.62 10.54 2.12
CA SER A 80 9.47 11.44 2.91
C SER A 80 10.11 12.54 2.07
N LYS A 81 10.55 12.18 0.86
CA LYS A 81 11.11 13.11 -0.15
C LYS A 81 10.42 12.88 -1.49
N ALA A 82 9.23 13.47 -1.63
CA ALA A 82 8.47 13.31 -2.85
C ALA A 82 9.15 14.04 -4.03
N ASP A 83 9.60 13.28 -5.03
CA ASP A 83 10.11 13.81 -6.28
C ASP A 83 8.99 14.58 -7.03
N PRO A 84 9.21 15.86 -7.38
CA PRO A 84 8.18 16.67 -8.04
C PRO A 84 7.77 16.15 -9.42
N ASP A 85 8.72 15.61 -10.18
CA ASP A 85 8.46 15.16 -11.56
C ASP A 85 7.74 13.81 -11.53
N LEU A 86 8.18 12.88 -10.65
CA LEU A 86 7.52 11.61 -10.44
C LEU A 86 6.07 11.81 -9.96
N THR A 87 5.85 12.65 -8.94
CA THR A 87 4.49 12.91 -8.43
C THR A 87 3.60 13.62 -9.45
N SER A 88 4.19 14.47 -10.32
CA SER A 88 3.48 15.06 -11.44
C SER A 88 3.09 13.99 -12.48
N ALA A 89 4.01 13.13 -12.84
CA ALA A 89 3.76 12.03 -13.78
C ALA A 89 2.65 11.09 -13.29
N CYS A 90 2.65 10.74 -12.00
CA CYS A 90 1.59 9.93 -11.39
C CYS A 90 0.20 10.62 -11.45
N LEU A 91 0.15 11.94 -11.28
CA LEU A 91 -1.10 12.69 -11.25
C LEU A 91 -1.67 12.99 -12.65
N GLN A 92 -0.83 13.20 -13.64
CA GLN A 92 -1.22 13.67 -14.98
C GLN A 92 -2.28 12.79 -15.66
N PRO A 93 -2.20 11.45 -15.64
CA PRO A 93 -3.23 10.60 -16.25
C PRO A 93 -4.62 10.83 -15.63
N CYS A 94 -4.69 10.97 -14.32
CA CYS A 94 -5.92 11.25 -13.60
C CYS A 94 -6.53 12.62 -14.00
N LEU A 95 -5.70 13.63 -14.19
CA LEU A 95 -6.17 14.96 -14.60
C LEU A 95 -6.67 14.98 -16.05
N LYS A 96 -6.01 14.25 -16.95
CA LYS A 96 -6.25 14.32 -18.41
C LYS A 96 -7.34 13.35 -18.89
N ASP A 97 -7.38 12.11 -18.37
CA ASP A 97 -8.25 11.05 -18.91
C ASP A 97 -9.45 10.75 -17.98
N SER A 98 -10.66 10.90 -18.54
CA SER A 98 -11.91 10.58 -17.82
C SER A 98 -12.12 9.08 -17.59
N ARG A 99 -11.51 8.23 -18.42
CA ARG A 99 -11.58 6.76 -18.26
C ARG A 99 -10.81 6.34 -17.02
N ILE A 100 -9.60 6.89 -16.83
CA ILE A 100 -8.79 6.65 -15.62
C ILE A 100 -9.55 7.10 -14.37
N ARG A 101 -10.20 8.27 -14.41
CA ARG A 101 -11.03 8.73 -13.28
C ARG A 101 -12.22 7.82 -13.01
N ARG A 102 -12.81 7.22 -14.05
CA ARG A 102 -13.90 6.24 -13.90
C ARG A 102 -13.40 4.97 -13.19
N ASP A 103 -12.25 4.47 -13.61
CA ASP A 103 -11.63 3.27 -13.02
C ASP A 103 -11.20 3.55 -11.58
N MET A 104 -10.60 4.71 -11.30
CA MET A 104 -10.27 5.14 -9.93
C MET A 104 -11.52 5.24 -9.04
N ALA A 105 -12.62 5.79 -9.56
CA ALA A 105 -13.87 5.85 -8.81
C ALA A 105 -14.46 4.46 -8.55
N ALA A 106 -14.32 3.52 -9.48
CA ALA A 106 -14.73 2.13 -9.30
C ALA A 106 -13.85 1.45 -8.23
N LEU A 107 -12.53 1.61 -8.31
CA LEU A 107 -11.60 1.10 -7.31
C LEU A 107 -11.89 1.66 -5.92
N ALA A 108 -12.05 2.98 -5.79
CA ALA A 108 -12.34 3.62 -4.50
C ALA A 108 -13.63 3.07 -3.85
N ARG A 109 -14.68 2.85 -4.65
CA ARG A 109 -15.93 2.23 -4.15
C ARG A 109 -15.74 0.76 -3.72
N SER A 110 -14.86 0.04 -4.38
CA SER A 110 -14.55 -1.35 -4.02
C SER A 110 -13.74 -1.39 -2.73
N VAL A 111 -12.66 -0.61 -2.66
CA VAL A 111 -11.77 -0.55 -1.49
C VAL A 111 -12.50 -0.05 -0.24
N ALA A 112 -13.41 0.89 -0.37
CA ALA A 112 -14.23 1.37 0.76
C ALA A 112 -15.13 0.29 1.41
N ARG A 113 -15.24 -0.88 0.79
CA ARG A 113 -15.99 -2.04 1.31
C ARG A 113 -15.06 -3.18 1.76
N PHE A 114 -13.76 -3.00 1.63
CA PHE A 114 -12.81 -4.03 2.08
C PHE A 114 -12.70 -4.01 3.59
N ASP A 115 -12.89 -5.20 4.15
CA ASP A 115 -12.53 -5.54 5.52
C ASP A 115 -11.64 -6.79 5.45
N LEU A 116 -10.39 -6.63 5.84
CA LEU A 116 -9.42 -7.71 5.85
C LEU A 116 -9.38 -8.45 7.19
N THR A 117 -10.28 -8.15 8.11
CA THR A 117 -10.33 -8.77 9.45
C THR A 117 -10.54 -10.28 9.34
N ASP A 118 -11.48 -10.71 8.53
CA ASP A 118 -11.74 -12.13 8.26
C ASP A 118 -10.54 -12.82 7.60
N VAL A 119 -9.93 -12.17 6.61
CA VAL A 119 -8.71 -12.66 5.95
C VAL A 119 -7.58 -12.82 6.97
N ALA A 120 -7.38 -11.83 7.84
CA ALA A 120 -6.36 -11.86 8.87
C ALA A 120 -6.46 -13.09 9.79
N THR A 121 -7.67 -13.61 10.05
CA THR A 121 -7.87 -14.83 10.85
C THR A 121 -7.34 -16.09 10.17
N ARG A 122 -7.19 -16.08 8.84
CA ARG A 122 -6.76 -17.22 8.03
C ARG A 122 -5.30 -17.13 7.59
N LEU A 123 -4.68 -15.93 7.58
CA LEU A 123 -3.27 -15.72 7.24
C LEU A 123 -2.27 -16.59 8.03
N PRO A 124 -2.52 -16.96 9.31
CA PRO A 124 -1.63 -17.88 10.02
C PRO A 124 -1.47 -19.27 9.38
N ARG A 125 -2.36 -19.66 8.48
CA ARG A 125 -2.27 -20.92 7.71
C ARG A 125 -1.19 -20.86 6.63
N PHE A 126 -0.75 -19.65 6.25
CA PHE A 126 0.35 -19.47 5.29
C PHE A 126 1.68 -19.59 6.03
N THR A 127 2.34 -20.73 5.88
CA THR A 127 3.59 -21.09 6.60
C THR A 127 4.86 -20.79 5.81
N LYS A 128 4.72 -20.35 4.54
CA LYS A 128 5.84 -20.03 3.67
C LYS A 128 6.48 -18.69 4.07
N PRO A 129 7.73 -18.39 3.60
CA PRO A 129 8.42 -17.17 4.00
C PRO A 129 7.64 -15.89 3.70
N VAL A 130 7.59 -15.00 4.68
CA VAL A 130 7.00 -13.67 4.58
C VAL A 130 8.02 -12.63 5.03
N THR A 131 8.20 -11.57 4.27
CA THR A 131 8.99 -10.41 4.69
C THR A 131 8.12 -9.15 4.64
N LEU A 132 8.07 -8.44 5.76
CA LEU A 132 7.45 -7.12 5.81
C LEU A 132 8.56 -6.07 5.87
N VAL A 133 8.50 -5.06 4.98
CA VAL A 133 9.42 -3.91 4.98
C VAL A 133 8.59 -2.68 5.32
N TRP A 134 8.76 -2.14 6.52
CA TRP A 134 7.79 -1.19 7.08
C TRP A 134 8.40 0.14 7.45
N GLY A 135 7.98 1.20 6.75
CA GLY A 135 8.38 2.58 7.03
C GLY A 135 7.84 3.06 8.38
N GLN A 136 8.75 3.49 9.26
CA GLN A 136 8.42 3.84 10.64
C GLN A 136 7.83 5.25 10.79
N ARG A 137 7.92 6.09 9.73
CA ARG A 137 7.34 7.45 9.72
C ARG A 137 5.94 7.50 9.10
N ASP A 138 5.38 6.36 8.75
CA ASP A 138 4.04 6.26 8.16
C ASP A 138 2.96 6.58 9.20
N ARG A 139 2.07 7.49 8.84
CA ARG A 139 0.92 7.89 9.66
C ARG A 139 -0.37 7.19 9.22
N CYS A 140 -0.37 6.63 8.02
CA CYS A 140 -1.51 5.91 7.45
C CYS A 140 -1.46 4.44 7.90
N PHE A 141 -0.39 3.75 7.55
CA PHE A 141 -0.12 2.39 7.99
C PHE A 141 0.94 2.40 9.10
N THR A 142 0.50 2.61 10.32
CA THR A 142 1.39 2.84 11.46
C THR A 142 2.36 1.67 11.70
N PRO A 143 3.51 1.90 12.36
CA PRO A 143 4.44 0.83 12.75
C PRO A 143 3.77 -0.27 13.57
N GLY A 144 2.82 0.09 14.42
CA GLY A 144 2.03 -0.88 15.20
C GLY A 144 1.18 -1.80 14.34
N LEU A 145 0.63 -1.30 13.22
CA LEU A 145 -0.09 -2.11 12.25
C LEU A 145 0.84 -3.15 11.61
N GLY A 146 2.05 -2.74 11.20
CA GLY A 146 3.05 -3.63 10.62
C GLY A 146 3.47 -4.75 11.57
N ARG A 147 3.73 -4.42 12.84
CA ARG A 147 4.06 -5.42 13.87
C ARG A 147 2.92 -6.40 14.10
N ARG A 148 1.68 -5.90 14.18
CA ARG A 148 0.47 -6.73 14.33
C ARG A 148 0.30 -7.66 13.13
N LEU A 149 0.48 -7.17 11.91
CA LEU A 149 0.38 -7.97 10.68
C LEU A 149 1.48 -9.04 10.62
N ALA A 150 2.73 -8.66 10.93
CA ALA A 150 3.85 -9.61 10.97
C ALA A 150 3.61 -10.75 11.98
N GLY A 151 3.01 -10.43 13.13
CA GLY A 151 2.68 -11.40 14.17
C GLY A 151 1.64 -12.46 13.79
N LEU A 152 0.93 -12.30 12.66
CA LEU A 152 0.00 -13.32 12.16
C LEU A 152 0.70 -14.49 11.47
N PHE A 153 1.86 -14.26 10.88
CA PHE A 153 2.55 -15.27 10.09
C PHE A 153 3.59 -16.00 10.94
N SER A 154 3.58 -17.32 10.91
CA SER A 154 4.53 -18.17 11.66
C SER A 154 5.97 -18.05 11.15
N ASN A 155 6.16 -17.65 9.89
CA ASN A 155 7.47 -17.52 9.24
C ASN A 155 7.64 -16.10 8.66
N ALA A 156 7.48 -15.09 9.52
CA ALA A 156 7.62 -13.70 9.12
C ALA A 156 8.92 -13.06 9.63
N LYS A 157 9.51 -12.21 8.77
CA LYS A 157 10.55 -11.25 9.13
C LYS A 157 10.02 -9.84 8.95
N LEU A 158 10.10 -9.01 9.99
CA LEU A 158 9.80 -7.58 9.90
C LEU A 158 11.10 -6.79 9.82
N ILE A 159 11.21 -5.96 8.78
CA ILE A 159 12.30 -4.99 8.57
C ILE A 159 11.71 -3.61 8.78
N GLU A 160 12.09 -2.96 9.86
CA GLU A 160 11.66 -1.60 10.19
C GLU A 160 12.61 -0.60 9.52
N VAL A 161 12.06 0.32 8.72
CA VAL A 161 12.82 1.34 7.96
C VAL A 161 12.58 2.72 8.59
N PRO A 162 13.54 3.27 9.36
CA PRO A 162 13.32 4.46 10.20
C PRO A 162 12.86 5.69 9.42
N ASP A 163 13.41 5.93 8.24
CA ASP A 163 13.22 7.16 7.46
C ASP A 163 12.24 7.02 6.28
N ALA A 164 11.42 5.97 6.29
CA ALA A 164 10.43 5.75 5.24
C ALA A 164 8.98 5.96 5.74
N LYS A 165 8.11 6.33 4.81
CA LYS A 165 6.66 6.38 4.96
C LYS A 165 5.99 5.26 4.15
N THR A 166 4.76 5.47 3.68
CA THR A 166 3.94 4.48 2.96
C THR A 166 4.65 3.89 1.75
N PHE A 167 5.22 4.71 0.89
CA PHE A 167 5.92 4.24 -0.30
C PHE A 167 7.41 4.00 -0.02
N VAL A 168 7.67 2.96 0.77
CA VAL A 168 9.05 2.58 1.17
C VAL A 168 9.96 2.41 -0.05
N ALA A 169 9.45 1.87 -1.16
CA ALA A 169 10.20 1.70 -2.39
C ALA A 169 10.66 3.02 -3.04
N LEU A 170 10.00 4.15 -2.71
CA LEU A 170 10.42 5.48 -3.15
C LEU A 170 11.37 6.16 -2.15
N ASP A 171 11.17 5.92 -0.87
CA ASP A 171 11.98 6.52 0.19
C ASP A 171 13.32 5.79 0.38
N GLN A 172 13.29 4.45 0.33
CA GLN A 172 14.42 3.56 0.63
C GLN A 172 14.36 2.31 -0.29
N PRO A 173 14.62 2.47 -1.61
CA PRO A 173 14.50 1.39 -2.59
C PRO A 173 15.40 0.19 -2.26
N ASP A 174 16.60 0.44 -1.75
CA ASP A 174 17.57 -0.63 -1.43
C ASP A 174 17.01 -1.56 -0.35
N ALA A 175 16.32 -1.05 0.66
CA ALA A 175 15.70 -1.88 1.69
C ALA A 175 14.66 -2.87 1.11
N VAL A 176 13.92 -2.46 0.09
CA VAL A 176 12.94 -3.32 -0.59
C VAL A 176 13.64 -4.31 -1.52
N ILE A 177 14.65 -3.86 -2.27
CA ILE A 177 15.46 -4.72 -3.16
C ILE A 177 16.13 -5.82 -2.35
N ASP A 178 16.80 -5.49 -1.25
CA ASP A 178 17.49 -6.44 -0.38
C ASP A 178 16.53 -7.44 0.25
N ALA A 179 15.34 -6.99 0.64
CA ALA A 179 14.29 -7.86 1.18
C ALA A 179 13.83 -8.89 0.14
N ILE A 180 13.60 -8.43 -1.11
CA ILE A 180 13.20 -9.31 -2.22
C ILE A 180 14.33 -10.28 -2.57
N ALA A 181 15.57 -9.80 -2.68
CA ALA A 181 16.73 -10.64 -2.97
C ALA A 181 16.93 -11.70 -1.88
N THR A 182 16.88 -11.29 -0.62
CA THR A 182 17.07 -12.20 0.53
C THR A 182 16.00 -13.29 0.56
N ILE A 183 14.72 -12.93 0.45
CA ILE A 183 13.63 -13.91 0.52
C ILE A 183 13.62 -14.85 -0.70
N THR A 184 14.09 -14.38 -1.86
CA THR A 184 14.18 -15.23 -3.07
C THR A 184 15.37 -16.17 -3.04
N ALA A 185 16.45 -15.86 -2.34
CA ALA A 185 17.59 -16.72 -2.14
C ALA A 185 17.30 -17.89 -1.18
N VAL A 186 16.30 -17.79 -0.31
CA VAL A 186 15.86 -18.91 0.54
C VAL A 186 15.19 -19.94 -0.37
N SER A 187 15.81 -21.11 -0.50
CA SER A 187 15.22 -22.25 -1.24
C SER A 187 13.86 -22.62 -0.64
N ALA A 188 12.91 -22.89 -1.51
CA ALA A 188 11.58 -23.32 -1.12
C ALA A 188 11.57 -24.72 -0.58
#